data_c713668f822352a80c6cae451295b6bc
#
_entry.id   c713668f822352a80c6cae451295b6bc
#
_cell.length_a   1.000
_cell.length_b   1.000
_cell.length_c   1.000
_cell.angle_alpha   90.00
_cell.angle_beta   90.00
_cell.angle_gamma   90.00
#
_symmetry.space_group_name_H-M   'P 1'
#
loop_
_entity.id
_entity.type
_entity.pdbx_description
1 polymer ?
#
loop_
_entity_poly.entity_id
_entity_poly.type
_entity_poly.pdbx_seq_one_letter_code
_entity_poly.pdbx_strand_id
1 'polypeptide(L)'
;NSYFTVANNVSEMNKFEVSGKEIVLPKIENSLKIKDGSLEGTIKNNLDYDIKKLIIVSGQSVWDLGEVSTGEQISISEAEIKNSYGIQGYADSIQNEYYNAQWGDSVDKRDPKFKNVERYSSLLYLLSNGNYIGAKTKIIAITDLPVDYSLKIENKSISNYDLTAVVQDADIDFKDEDGNLNFPEGYFEYNIASIADTANFDYYEGYIYGYGDVILEYDIDTNVDVKEITINSGTDRWGYQYGVDGEYYIYNYNTNEYEKFSLSSGSYKISNDGSYTLNNKIQIKIVASNDGNN
;
A
#
# COMPACT_ATOMS: atom_id res chain seq x y z
N ASN A 1 -36.00 -14.74 2.35
CA ASN A 1 -35.25 -14.37 1.15
C ASN A 1 -35.47 -12.89 0.90
N SER A 2 -34.44 -12.09 1.02
CA SER A 2 -34.47 -10.68 0.64
C SER A 2 -33.97 -10.56 -0.80
N TYR A 3 -34.67 -9.79 -1.61
CA TYR A 3 -34.26 -9.47 -2.98
C TYR A 3 -34.41 -7.97 -3.20
N PHE A 4 -33.61 -7.43 -4.07
CA PHE A 4 -33.76 -6.07 -4.56
C PHE A 4 -33.87 -6.08 -6.08
N THR A 5 -34.58 -5.11 -6.61
CA THR A 5 -34.75 -4.98 -8.05
C THR A 5 -33.98 -3.78 -8.55
N VAL A 6 -33.11 -4.00 -9.54
CA VAL A 6 -32.39 -2.93 -10.24
C VAL A 6 -33.01 -2.81 -11.62
N ALA A 7 -33.57 -1.65 -11.93
CA ALA A 7 -33.98 -1.32 -13.30
C ALA A 7 -32.75 -0.86 -14.08
N ASN A 8 -32.45 -1.53 -15.19
CA ASN A 8 -31.31 -1.20 -16.02
C ASN A 8 -31.73 -1.05 -17.49
N ASN A 9 -31.20 -0.03 -18.15
CA ASN A 9 -31.29 0.09 -19.60
C ASN A 9 -30.12 -0.66 -20.26
N VAL A 10 -30.31 -1.13 -21.48
CA VAL A 10 -29.35 -2.01 -22.20
C VAL A 10 -27.95 -1.42 -22.33
N SER A 11 -27.78 -0.11 -22.12
CA SER A 11 -26.51 0.62 -22.22
C SER A 11 -25.94 1.11 -20.89
N GLU A 12 -26.59 0.80 -19.77
CA GLU A 12 -26.14 1.26 -18.45
C GLU A 12 -25.39 0.16 -17.72
N MET A 13 -24.24 0.53 -17.15
CA MET A 13 -23.47 -0.32 -16.28
C MET A 13 -23.75 0.07 -14.83
N ASN A 14 -24.44 -0.79 -14.09
CA ASN A 14 -24.70 -0.56 -12.67
C ASN A 14 -23.63 -1.22 -11.83
N LYS A 15 -23.00 -0.44 -10.94
CA LYS A 15 -22.17 -0.95 -9.87
C LYS A 15 -22.97 -0.99 -8.59
N PHE A 16 -22.91 -2.10 -7.88
CA PHE A 16 -23.48 -2.20 -6.54
C PHE A 16 -22.56 -2.98 -5.63
N GLU A 17 -22.56 -2.59 -4.39
CA GLU A 17 -21.82 -3.24 -3.32
C GLU A 17 -22.82 -3.99 -2.43
N VAL A 18 -22.48 -5.22 -2.07
CA VAL A 18 -23.25 -6.01 -1.10
C VAL A 18 -22.32 -6.30 0.08
N SER A 19 -22.68 -5.75 1.23
CA SER A 19 -21.96 -5.98 2.48
C SER A 19 -22.83 -6.78 3.47
N GLY A 20 -22.19 -7.40 4.46
CA GLY A 20 -22.87 -7.99 5.62
C GLY A 20 -23.02 -9.50 5.62
N LYS A 21 -22.39 -10.25 4.69
CA LYS A 21 -22.26 -11.70 4.83
C LYS A 21 -20.89 -12.02 5.47
N GLU A 22 -20.93 -12.56 6.68
CA GLU A 22 -19.74 -13.07 7.33
C GLU A 22 -19.37 -14.44 6.73
N ILE A 23 -18.10 -14.58 6.28
CA ILE A 23 -17.52 -15.82 5.79
C ILE A 23 -16.32 -16.12 6.66
N VAL A 24 -16.32 -17.27 7.31
CA VAL A 24 -15.17 -17.73 8.10
C VAL A 24 -14.25 -18.53 7.17
N LEU A 25 -13.04 -18.02 6.95
CA LEU A 25 -12.00 -18.71 6.20
C LEU A 25 -10.88 -19.18 7.14
N PRO A 26 -10.19 -20.30 6.81
CA PRO A 26 -8.97 -20.67 7.50
C PRO A 26 -7.93 -19.52 7.40
N LYS A 27 -7.19 -19.33 8.49
CA LYS A 27 -6.11 -18.32 8.51
C LYS A 27 -4.92 -18.84 7.72
N ILE A 28 -4.33 -17.99 6.85
CA ILE A 28 -3.04 -18.26 6.22
C ILE A 28 -1.96 -18.20 7.29
N GLU A 29 -1.34 -19.34 7.60
CA GLU A 29 -0.26 -19.39 8.57
C GLU A 29 0.99 -18.73 8.01
N ASN A 30 1.61 -17.87 8.81
CA ASN A 30 2.82 -17.19 8.39
C ASN A 30 3.72 -16.90 9.58
N SER A 31 5.02 -16.81 9.31
CA SER A 31 6.05 -16.33 10.22
C SER A 31 7.07 -15.62 9.34
N LEU A 32 7.02 -14.30 9.34
CA LEU A 32 7.77 -13.45 8.43
C LEU A 32 8.75 -12.57 9.20
N LYS A 33 9.83 -12.20 8.52
CA LYS A 33 10.83 -11.24 8.99
C LYS A 33 11.21 -10.31 7.85
N ILE A 34 11.36 -9.03 8.13
CA ILE A 34 11.98 -8.07 7.21
C ILE A 34 13.39 -7.76 7.71
N LYS A 35 14.38 -8.01 6.85
CA LYS A 35 15.77 -7.72 7.11
C LYS A 35 16.35 -6.96 5.91
N ASP A 36 16.88 -5.76 6.16
CA ASP A 36 17.52 -4.92 5.12
C ASP A 36 16.67 -4.73 3.85
N GLY A 37 15.35 -4.63 4.02
CA GLY A 37 14.38 -4.50 2.92
C GLY A 37 13.98 -5.83 2.25
N SER A 38 14.65 -6.94 2.58
CA SER A 38 14.29 -8.28 2.08
C SER A 38 13.30 -8.97 3.00
N LEU A 39 12.39 -9.75 2.41
CA LEU A 39 11.42 -10.56 3.14
C LEU A 39 11.93 -12.01 3.25
N GLU A 40 11.92 -12.53 4.46
CA GLU A 40 12.27 -13.91 4.78
C GLU A 40 11.15 -14.57 5.59
N GLY A 41 11.11 -15.90 5.60
CA GLY A 41 10.22 -16.65 6.47
C GLY A 41 9.45 -17.75 5.79
N THR A 42 8.26 -18.05 6.31
CA THR A 42 7.40 -19.11 5.79
C THR A 42 5.95 -18.66 5.71
N ILE A 43 5.24 -19.14 4.69
CA ILE A 43 3.80 -18.99 4.55
C ILE A 43 3.21 -20.32 4.14
N LYS A 44 2.08 -20.69 4.75
CA LYS A 44 1.32 -21.89 4.40
C LYS A 44 -0.09 -21.52 3.99
N ASN A 45 -0.47 -21.97 2.80
CA ASN A 45 -1.82 -21.83 2.29
C ASN A 45 -2.75 -22.87 2.95
N ASN A 46 -3.50 -22.45 3.96
CA ASN A 46 -4.51 -23.29 4.62
C ASN A 46 -5.91 -23.08 4.05
N LEU A 47 -6.05 -22.29 2.98
CA LEU A 47 -7.33 -22.16 2.27
C LEU A 47 -7.61 -23.46 1.50
N ASP A 48 -8.89 -23.75 1.27
CA ASP A 48 -9.32 -24.89 0.44
C ASP A 48 -9.14 -24.64 -1.07
N TYR A 49 -8.40 -23.59 -1.43
CA TYR A 49 -8.22 -23.09 -2.79
C TYR A 49 -6.78 -22.68 -3.05
N ASP A 50 -6.35 -22.82 -4.30
CA ASP A 50 -5.06 -22.29 -4.74
C ASP A 50 -5.06 -20.77 -4.68
N ILE A 51 -3.99 -20.22 -4.16
CA ILE A 51 -3.69 -18.80 -4.26
C ILE A 51 -3.05 -18.56 -5.61
N LYS A 52 -3.69 -17.75 -6.45
CA LYS A 52 -3.19 -17.38 -7.79
C LYS A 52 -2.15 -16.28 -7.74
N LYS A 53 -2.19 -15.49 -6.70
CA LYS A 53 -1.20 -14.44 -6.45
C LYS A 53 -1.17 -14.14 -4.95
N LEU A 54 -0.01 -14.37 -4.36
CA LEU A 54 0.27 -14.08 -2.96
C LEU A 54 1.13 -12.82 -2.88
N ILE A 55 0.63 -11.81 -2.18
CA ILE A 55 1.28 -10.51 -2.06
C ILE A 55 1.44 -10.18 -0.59
N ILE A 56 2.60 -9.67 -0.22
CA ILE A 56 2.84 -9.05 1.10
C ILE A 56 2.98 -7.56 0.88
N VAL A 57 2.29 -6.77 1.69
CA VAL A 57 2.37 -5.31 1.68
C VAL A 57 2.76 -4.83 3.07
N SER A 58 3.75 -3.98 3.17
CA SER A 58 4.17 -3.34 4.42
C SER A 58 4.57 -1.89 4.14
N GLY A 59 3.74 -0.94 4.56
CA GLY A 59 3.89 0.44 4.17
C GLY A 59 3.88 0.60 2.65
N GLN A 60 4.92 1.18 2.09
CA GLN A 60 5.10 1.33 0.64
C GLN A 60 5.72 0.11 -0.05
N SER A 61 6.24 -0.84 0.72
CA SER A 61 6.92 -2.02 0.16
C SER A 61 5.95 -3.12 -0.20
N VAL A 62 6.12 -3.71 -1.38
CA VAL A 62 5.30 -4.81 -1.91
C VAL A 62 6.19 -5.95 -2.39
N TRP A 63 5.93 -7.16 -1.88
CA TRP A 63 6.55 -8.41 -2.32
C TRP A 63 5.50 -9.28 -3.01
N ASP A 64 5.79 -9.71 -4.23
CA ASP A 64 4.96 -10.66 -5.00
C ASP A 64 5.60 -12.04 -4.94
N LEU A 65 4.96 -12.95 -4.25
CA LEU A 65 5.44 -14.31 -4.01
C LEU A 65 4.87 -15.33 -5.00
N GLY A 66 4.03 -14.87 -5.95
CA GLY A 66 3.46 -15.74 -6.99
C GLY A 66 2.33 -16.63 -6.52
N GLU A 67 2.26 -17.82 -7.13
CA GLU A 67 1.22 -18.82 -6.88
C GLU A 67 1.60 -19.74 -5.71
N VAL A 68 0.60 -20.13 -4.89
CA VAL A 68 0.79 -21.08 -3.78
C VAL A 68 -0.39 -22.06 -3.77
N SER A 69 -0.12 -23.33 -4.00
CA SER A 69 -1.15 -24.36 -4.05
C SER A 69 -1.83 -24.60 -2.70
N THR A 70 -3.03 -25.15 -2.72
CA THR A 70 -3.75 -25.59 -1.53
C THR A 70 -2.89 -26.52 -0.66
N GLY A 71 -2.76 -26.19 0.62
CA GLY A 71 -1.98 -26.95 1.59
C GLY A 71 -0.45 -26.80 1.47
N GLU A 72 0.03 -26.09 0.46
CA GLU A 72 1.46 -25.86 0.25
C GLU A 72 2.01 -24.89 1.31
N GLN A 73 3.24 -25.19 1.74
CA GLN A 73 4.05 -24.27 2.53
C GLN A 73 5.24 -23.84 1.68
N ILE A 74 5.40 -22.55 1.51
CA ILE A 74 6.56 -21.94 0.86
C ILE A 74 7.54 -21.41 1.90
N SER A 75 8.84 -21.53 1.59
CA SER A 75 9.92 -20.90 2.36
C SER A 75 10.46 -19.75 1.53
N ILE A 76 10.52 -18.59 2.14
CA ILE A 76 10.96 -17.35 1.53
C ILE A 76 12.36 -17.07 2.04
N SER A 77 13.33 -16.94 1.13
CA SER A 77 14.69 -16.54 1.44
C SER A 77 15.04 -15.32 0.62
N GLU A 78 15.24 -14.19 1.26
CA GLU A 78 15.71 -12.95 0.63
C GLU A 78 14.83 -12.49 -0.55
N ALA A 79 13.49 -12.52 -0.40
CA ALA A 79 12.62 -11.97 -1.42
C ALA A 79 12.80 -10.46 -1.53
N GLU A 80 13.09 -9.99 -2.73
CA GLU A 80 13.29 -8.58 -3.03
C GLU A 80 11.94 -7.84 -3.13
N ILE A 81 11.97 -6.53 -2.84
CA ILE A 81 10.83 -5.66 -3.04
C ILE A 81 10.50 -5.59 -4.53
N LYS A 82 9.29 -5.95 -4.90
CA LYS A 82 8.81 -5.87 -6.28
C LYS A 82 8.36 -4.45 -6.65
N ASN A 83 7.85 -3.71 -5.67
CA ASN A 83 7.41 -2.33 -5.84
C ASN A 83 7.53 -1.57 -4.52
N SER A 84 7.94 -0.31 -4.58
CA SER A 84 8.15 0.59 -3.43
C SER A 84 7.14 1.75 -3.39
N TYR A 85 6.04 1.65 -4.13
CA TYR A 85 4.97 2.67 -4.19
C TYR A 85 3.64 2.13 -3.67
N GLY A 86 3.71 1.16 -2.78
CA GLY A 86 2.53 0.52 -2.21
C GLY A 86 1.75 -0.31 -3.22
N ILE A 87 0.55 -0.71 -2.81
CA ILE A 87 -0.29 -1.60 -3.61
C ILE A 87 -0.81 -0.94 -4.88
N GLN A 88 -1.04 0.37 -4.87
CA GLN A 88 -1.48 1.10 -6.05
C GLN A 88 -0.38 1.11 -7.13
N GLY A 89 0.86 1.48 -6.74
CA GLY A 89 1.99 1.43 -7.66
C GLY A 89 2.27 0.02 -8.17
N TYR A 90 2.02 -1.00 -7.35
CA TYR A 90 2.10 -2.39 -7.80
C TYR A 90 1.01 -2.72 -8.83
N ALA A 91 -0.23 -2.26 -8.64
CA ALA A 91 -1.29 -2.43 -9.63
C ALA A 91 -0.96 -1.75 -10.98
N ASP A 92 -0.39 -0.54 -10.91
CA ASP A 92 0.13 0.17 -12.09
C ASP A 92 1.24 -0.63 -12.80
N SER A 93 2.15 -1.25 -12.04
CA SER A 93 3.25 -2.03 -12.60
C SER A 93 2.76 -3.26 -13.38
N ILE A 94 1.74 -3.94 -12.87
CA ILE A 94 1.09 -5.08 -13.56
C ILE A 94 0.51 -4.64 -14.91
N GLN A 95 -0.17 -3.49 -14.94
CA GLN A 95 -0.70 -2.95 -16.19
C GLN A 95 0.42 -2.55 -17.15
N ASN A 96 1.43 -1.84 -16.66
CA ASN A 96 2.54 -1.35 -17.47
C ASN A 96 3.36 -2.50 -18.07
N GLU A 97 3.62 -3.58 -17.32
CA GLU A 97 4.29 -4.77 -17.86
C GLU A 97 3.54 -5.34 -19.07
N TYR A 98 2.21 -5.38 -19.00
CA TYR A 98 1.41 -5.87 -20.12
C TYR A 98 1.40 -4.91 -21.30
N TYR A 99 1.19 -3.61 -21.07
CA TYR A 99 1.14 -2.61 -22.13
C TYR A 99 2.51 -2.41 -22.81
N ASN A 100 3.61 -2.43 -22.05
CA ASN A 100 4.95 -2.30 -22.58
C ASN A 100 5.37 -3.50 -23.44
N ALA A 101 4.92 -4.70 -23.11
CA ALA A 101 5.17 -5.90 -23.89
C ALA A 101 4.47 -5.86 -25.27
N GLN A 102 3.47 -4.96 -25.44
CA GLN A 102 2.70 -4.80 -26.67
C GLN A 102 2.86 -3.43 -27.32
N TRP A 103 3.94 -2.72 -26.98
CA TRP A 103 4.20 -1.38 -27.52
C TRP A 103 4.30 -1.39 -29.05
N GLY A 104 3.33 -0.75 -29.70
CA GLY A 104 3.21 -0.67 -31.16
C GLY A 104 2.05 -1.46 -31.77
N ASP A 105 1.51 -2.43 -31.05
CA ASP A 105 0.34 -3.17 -31.49
C ASP A 105 -0.93 -2.70 -30.76
N SER A 106 -2.06 -2.74 -31.44
CA SER A 106 -3.34 -2.46 -30.78
C SER A 106 -3.63 -3.58 -29.77
N VAL A 107 -3.76 -3.23 -28.48
CA VAL A 107 -4.08 -4.16 -27.42
C VAL A 107 -5.37 -4.91 -27.75
N ASP A 108 -5.31 -6.23 -27.95
CA ASP A 108 -6.52 -7.06 -28.11
C ASP A 108 -7.21 -7.25 -26.74
N LYS A 109 -8.25 -6.45 -26.50
CA LYS A 109 -9.06 -6.55 -25.27
C LYS A 109 -9.76 -7.88 -25.08
N ARG A 110 -9.73 -8.76 -26.06
CA ARG A 110 -10.25 -10.14 -25.98
C ARG A 110 -9.21 -11.15 -25.51
N ASP A 111 -7.93 -10.74 -25.50
CA ASP A 111 -6.85 -11.59 -24.98
C ASP A 111 -7.15 -11.96 -23.51
N PRO A 112 -7.14 -13.25 -23.17
CA PRO A 112 -7.30 -13.69 -21.79
C PRO A 112 -6.28 -13.08 -20.82
N LYS A 113 -5.05 -12.82 -21.29
CA LYS A 113 -4.02 -12.16 -20.47
C LYS A 113 -4.41 -10.73 -20.14
N PHE A 114 -4.92 -9.97 -21.13
CA PHE A 114 -5.44 -8.63 -20.91
C PHE A 114 -6.53 -8.63 -19.83
N LYS A 115 -7.51 -9.51 -19.96
CA LYS A 115 -8.60 -9.61 -18.98
C LYS A 115 -8.11 -9.94 -17.57
N ASN A 116 -7.10 -10.79 -17.45
CA ASN A 116 -6.53 -11.11 -16.15
C ASN A 116 -5.79 -9.90 -15.54
N VAL A 117 -4.99 -9.20 -16.33
CA VAL A 117 -4.31 -7.97 -15.90
C VAL A 117 -5.33 -6.94 -15.40
N GLU A 118 -6.37 -6.66 -16.19
CA GLU A 118 -7.44 -5.72 -15.82
C GLU A 118 -8.16 -6.15 -14.51
N ARG A 119 -8.43 -7.45 -14.35
CA ARG A 119 -9.09 -7.96 -13.14
C ARG A 119 -8.21 -7.83 -11.90
N TYR A 120 -6.94 -8.24 -12.00
CA TYR A 120 -6.00 -8.15 -10.88
C TYR A 120 -5.75 -6.70 -10.48
N SER A 121 -5.44 -5.83 -11.44
CA SER A 121 -5.19 -4.42 -11.14
C SER A 121 -6.44 -3.73 -10.57
N SER A 122 -7.63 -3.98 -11.13
CA SER A 122 -8.88 -3.44 -10.62
C SER A 122 -9.17 -3.88 -9.17
N LEU A 123 -8.89 -5.14 -8.81
CA LEU A 123 -9.04 -5.62 -7.45
C LEU A 123 -8.05 -4.95 -6.50
N LEU A 124 -6.78 -4.79 -6.92
CA LEU A 124 -5.76 -4.12 -6.13
C LEU A 124 -6.07 -2.62 -5.91
N TYR A 125 -6.58 -1.93 -6.93
CA TYR A 125 -7.08 -0.54 -6.79
C TYR A 125 -8.26 -0.46 -5.82
N LEU A 126 -9.20 -1.42 -5.89
CA LEU A 126 -10.32 -1.47 -4.95
C LEU A 126 -9.82 -1.63 -3.51
N LEU A 127 -8.84 -2.48 -3.28
CA LEU A 127 -8.24 -2.71 -1.96
C LEU A 127 -7.51 -1.45 -1.44
N SER A 128 -6.79 -0.75 -2.31
CA SER A 128 -6.11 0.50 -1.98
C SER A 128 -7.12 1.60 -1.64
N ASN A 129 -8.07 1.85 -2.52
CA ASN A 129 -9.03 2.95 -2.38
C ASN A 129 -10.06 2.72 -1.25
N GLY A 130 -10.33 1.47 -0.90
CA GLY A 130 -11.27 1.09 0.15
C GLY A 130 -10.69 1.11 1.56
N ASN A 131 -9.45 1.52 1.75
CA ASN A 131 -8.73 1.47 3.04
C ASN A 131 -8.69 0.08 3.68
N TYR A 132 -8.75 -0.99 2.87
CA TYR A 132 -8.73 -2.37 3.38
C TYR A 132 -7.33 -2.81 3.82
N ILE A 133 -6.27 -2.09 3.45
CA ILE A 133 -4.89 -2.48 3.68
C ILE A 133 -4.29 -1.70 4.83
N GLY A 134 -4.38 -0.37 4.84
CA GLY A 134 -3.71 0.47 5.83
C GLY A 134 -2.18 0.37 5.74
N ALA A 135 -1.48 0.97 6.69
CA ALA A 135 0.00 0.99 6.71
C ALA A 135 0.63 -0.28 7.29
N LYS A 136 -0.10 -1.04 8.13
CA LYS A 136 0.42 -2.27 8.76
C LYS A 136 0.62 -3.38 7.73
N THR A 137 1.52 -4.30 8.04
CA THR A 137 1.83 -5.41 7.13
C THR A 137 0.62 -6.32 6.93
N LYS A 138 0.26 -6.55 5.68
CA LYS A 138 -0.85 -7.41 5.27
C LYS A 138 -0.38 -8.50 4.31
N ILE A 139 -1.04 -9.63 4.43
CA ILE A 139 -1.03 -10.70 3.43
C ILE A 139 -2.27 -10.54 2.57
N ILE A 140 -2.09 -10.52 1.25
CA ILE A 140 -3.18 -10.47 0.28
C ILE A 140 -3.07 -11.73 -0.58
N ALA A 141 -4.05 -12.61 -0.45
CA ALA A 141 -4.15 -13.81 -1.27
C ALA A 141 -5.27 -13.64 -2.28
N ILE A 142 -4.93 -13.60 -3.56
CA ILE A 142 -5.91 -13.55 -4.65
C ILE A 142 -6.18 -14.96 -5.14
N THR A 143 -7.45 -15.33 -5.19
CA THR A 143 -7.91 -16.68 -5.51
C THR A 143 -9.18 -16.62 -6.36
N ASP A 144 -9.47 -17.71 -7.08
CA ASP A 144 -10.72 -17.93 -7.81
C ASP A 144 -11.83 -18.50 -6.90
N LEU A 145 -11.76 -18.25 -5.58
CA LEU A 145 -12.78 -18.69 -4.62
C LEU A 145 -14.16 -18.17 -5.08
N PRO A 146 -15.10 -19.04 -5.43
CA PRO A 146 -16.44 -18.61 -5.73
C PRO A 146 -17.10 -18.15 -4.43
N VAL A 147 -17.30 -16.85 -4.29
CA VAL A 147 -18.21 -16.35 -3.28
C VAL A 147 -19.62 -16.72 -3.74
N ASP A 148 -20.24 -17.66 -3.03
CA ASP A 148 -21.58 -18.15 -3.38
C ASP A 148 -22.65 -17.06 -3.14
N TYR A 149 -22.59 -16.06 -3.98
CA TYR A 149 -23.73 -15.21 -4.25
C TYR A 149 -24.50 -15.90 -5.37
N SER A 150 -25.60 -16.58 -5.04
CA SER A 150 -26.52 -17.11 -6.06
C SER A 150 -27.20 -15.93 -6.77
N LEU A 151 -26.40 -15.13 -7.50
CA LEU A 151 -26.92 -14.04 -8.31
C LEU A 151 -27.67 -14.65 -9.48
N LYS A 152 -28.95 -14.34 -9.56
CA LYS A 152 -29.82 -14.77 -10.66
C LYS A 152 -30.42 -13.54 -11.31
N ILE A 153 -30.32 -13.42 -12.61
CA ILE A 153 -31.09 -12.47 -13.38
C ILE A 153 -32.25 -13.24 -14.03
N GLU A 154 -33.48 -12.87 -13.71
CA GLU A 154 -34.70 -13.52 -14.22
C GLU A 154 -34.68 -15.05 -14.04
N ASN A 155 -34.24 -15.53 -12.88
CA ASN A 155 -34.05 -16.97 -12.56
C ASN A 155 -33.00 -17.71 -13.38
N LYS A 156 -32.21 -17.03 -14.20
CA LYS A 156 -31.06 -17.61 -14.90
C LYS A 156 -29.79 -17.42 -14.09
N SER A 157 -29.01 -18.48 -13.95
CA SER A 157 -27.67 -18.39 -13.36
C SER A 157 -26.79 -17.52 -14.24
N ILE A 158 -26.00 -16.65 -13.62
CA ILE A 158 -25.00 -15.84 -14.31
C ILE A 158 -23.68 -16.60 -14.26
N SER A 159 -22.95 -16.58 -15.36
CA SER A 159 -21.56 -17.05 -15.36
C SER A 159 -20.74 -16.03 -14.56
N ASN A 160 -20.27 -16.41 -13.39
CA ASN A 160 -19.43 -15.59 -12.55
C ASN A 160 -17.97 -15.83 -12.95
N TYR A 161 -17.24 -14.75 -13.18
CA TYR A 161 -15.79 -14.74 -13.22
C TYR A 161 -15.32 -14.11 -11.92
N ASP A 162 -15.41 -14.87 -10.84
CA ASP A 162 -15.13 -14.36 -9.51
C ASP A 162 -13.61 -14.26 -9.32
N LEU A 163 -13.19 -13.17 -8.71
CA LEU A 163 -11.86 -12.96 -8.21
C LEU A 163 -12.01 -12.47 -6.78
N THR A 164 -11.41 -13.20 -5.85
CA THR A 164 -11.53 -12.93 -4.43
C THR A 164 -10.17 -12.57 -3.85
N ALA A 165 -10.11 -11.51 -3.05
CA ALA A 165 -8.95 -11.20 -2.24
C ALA A 165 -9.25 -11.55 -0.78
N VAL A 166 -8.39 -12.39 -0.19
CA VAL A 166 -8.34 -12.62 1.25
C VAL A 166 -7.25 -11.74 1.82
N VAL A 167 -7.62 -10.79 2.69
CA VAL A 167 -6.70 -9.85 3.33
C VAL A 167 -6.62 -10.19 4.82
N GLN A 168 -5.42 -10.40 5.33
CA GLN A 168 -5.18 -10.63 6.75
C GLN A 168 -3.91 -9.93 7.24
N ASP A 169 -3.85 -9.69 8.55
CA ASP A 169 -2.62 -9.19 9.19
C ASP A 169 -1.51 -10.24 9.10
N ALA A 170 -0.30 -9.81 8.77
CA ALA A 170 0.87 -10.67 8.78
C ALA A 170 1.43 -10.79 10.22
N ASP A 171 1.91 -11.99 10.55
CA ASP A 171 2.76 -12.20 11.72
C ASP A 171 4.21 -11.96 11.29
N ILE A 172 4.72 -10.76 11.61
CA ILE A 172 5.99 -10.26 11.09
C ILE A 172 6.89 -9.73 12.21
N ASP A 173 8.14 -10.13 12.18
CA ASP A 173 9.20 -9.63 13.06
C ASP A 173 10.04 -8.57 12.32
N PHE A 174 10.15 -7.40 12.93
CA PHE A 174 10.97 -6.28 12.46
C PHE A 174 12.33 -6.19 13.16
N LYS A 175 12.66 -7.17 14.02
CA LYS A 175 13.90 -7.17 14.77
C LYS A 175 15.11 -7.55 13.90
N ASP A 176 16.15 -6.73 13.97
CA ASP A 176 17.47 -7.09 13.46
C ASP A 176 18.23 -8.01 14.44
N GLU A 177 19.46 -8.38 14.08
CA GLU A 177 20.33 -9.25 14.88
C GLU A 177 20.77 -8.60 16.21
N ASP A 178 20.80 -7.26 16.26
CA ASP A 178 21.17 -6.47 17.44
C ASP A 178 19.96 -6.18 18.34
N GLY A 179 18.77 -6.60 17.92
CA GLY A 179 17.52 -6.42 18.66
C GLY A 179 16.82 -5.09 18.42
N ASN A 180 17.28 -4.28 17.46
CA ASN A 180 16.60 -3.06 17.06
C ASN A 180 15.43 -3.39 16.14
N LEU A 181 14.38 -2.56 16.18
CA LEU A 181 13.23 -2.67 15.28
C LEU A 181 13.45 -1.75 14.08
N ASN A 182 13.41 -2.32 12.87
CA ASN A 182 13.56 -1.61 11.62
C ASN A 182 12.24 -1.67 10.85
N PHE A 183 11.51 -0.57 10.82
CA PHE A 183 10.24 -0.47 10.10
C PHE A 183 10.46 -0.01 8.66
N PRO A 184 9.77 -0.60 7.67
CA PRO A 184 9.88 -0.16 6.28
C PRO A 184 9.27 1.23 6.08
N GLU A 185 9.65 1.89 5.00
CA GLU A 185 9.11 3.18 4.60
C GLU A 185 7.58 3.12 4.45
N GLY A 186 6.90 4.16 4.94
CA GLY A 186 5.44 4.26 4.90
C GLY A 186 4.70 3.36 5.87
N TYR A 187 5.40 2.68 6.79
CA TYR A 187 4.77 1.83 7.81
C TYR A 187 3.95 2.64 8.82
N PHE A 188 4.41 3.83 9.17
CA PHE A 188 3.70 4.74 10.06
C PHE A 188 2.89 5.75 9.24
N GLU A 189 1.62 5.88 9.58
CA GLU A 189 0.74 6.87 8.98
C GLU A 189 1.04 8.26 9.55
N TYR A 190 0.74 9.29 8.77
CA TYR A 190 0.83 10.66 9.21
C TYR A 190 -0.51 11.37 9.09
N ASN A 191 -0.69 12.39 9.91
CA ASN A 191 -1.80 13.33 9.84
C ASN A 191 -1.26 14.72 9.51
N ILE A 192 -2.07 15.55 8.87
CA ILE A 192 -1.75 16.96 8.71
C ILE A 192 -2.13 17.68 9.99
N ALA A 193 -1.13 18.06 10.78
CA ALA A 193 -1.33 18.81 12.02
C ALA A 193 -1.64 20.29 11.73
N SER A 194 -1.08 20.84 10.65
CA SER A 194 -1.35 22.22 10.21
C SER A 194 -1.03 22.36 8.72
N ILE A 195 -1.77 23.22 8.03
CA ILE A 195 -1.54 23.60 6.64
C ILE A 195 -1.86 25.07 6.46
N ALA A 196 -1.01 25.81 5.75
CA ALA A 196 -1.24 27.20 5.41
C ALA A 196 -2.41 27.35 4.44
N ASP A 197 -3.15 28.47 4.53
CA ASP A 197 -4.31 28.77 3.66
C ASP A 197 -3.94 28.82 2.16
N THR A 198 -2.67 29.02 1.84
CA THR A 198 -2.11 29.10 0.49
C THR A 198 -1.59 27.76 -0.03
N ALA A 199 -1.62 26.72 0.79
CA ALA A 199 -1.21 25.37 0.43
C ALA A 199 -2.42 24.43 0.41
N ASN A 200 -2.33 23.38 -0.40
CA ASN A 200 -3.29 22.30 -0.42
C ASN A 200 -2.52 20.97 -0.45
N PHE A 201 -3.03 19.97 0.21
CA PHE A 201 -2.43 18.66 0.27
C PHE A 201 -3.34 17.64 -0.43
N ASP A 202 -2.81 16.97 -1.44
CA ASP A 202 -3.49 15.86 -2.09
C ASP A 202 -3.17 14.56 -1.33
N TYR A 203 -4.14 14.05 -0.60
CA TYR A 203 -4.00 12.79 0.16
C TYR A 203 -3.84 11.55 -0.73
N TYR A 204 -4.29 11.65 -2.00
CA TYR A 204 -4.20 10.54 -2.95
C TYR A 204 -2.81 10.35 -3.50
N GLU A 205 -2.17 11.45 -3.82
CA GLU A 205 -0.86 11.46 -4.46
C GLU A 205 0.27 11.81 -3.51
N GLY A 206 -0.06 12.28 -2.29
CA GLY A 206 0.92 12.73 -1.30
C GLY A 206 1.62 14.03 -1.68
N TYR A 207 1.01 14.87 -2.54
CA TYR A 207 1.60 16.10 -3.03
C TYR A 207 1.11 17.33 -2.27
N ILE A 208 2.01 18.31 -2.13
CA ILE A 208 1.69 19.64 -1.66
C ILE A 208 1.61 20.56 -2.87
N TYR A 209 0.45 21.20 -3.07
CA TYR A 209 0.24 22.23 -4.07
C TYR A 209 0.22 23.59 -3.39
N GLY A 210 0.75 24.62 -4.09
CA GLY A 210 0.79 25.98 -3.58
C GLY A 210 2.04 26.25 -2.76
N TYR A 211 1.95 27.17 -1.81
CA TYR A 211 3.10 27.64 -1.02
C TYR A 211 2.71 27.88 0.43
N GLY A 212 3.69 27.78 1.32
CA GLY A 212 3.52 27.97 2.75
C GLY A 212 3.85 26.73 3.57
N ASP A 213 3.49 26.78 4.84
CA ASP A 213 3.85 25.77 5.81
C ASP A 213 2.85 24.61 5.80
N VAL A 214 3.37 23.38 5.76
CA VAL A 214 2.61 22.14 6.03
C VAL A 214 3.33 21.37 7.13
N ILE A 215 2.59 20.99 8.17
CA ILE A 215 3.11 20.19 9.28
C ILE A 215 2.49 18.80 9.22
N LEU A 216 3.33 17.79 9.02
CA LEU A 216 2.98 16.38 9.07
C LEU A 216 3.32 15.86 10.47
N GLU A 217 2.39 15.16 11.10
CA GLU A 217 2.58 14.49 12.38
C GLU A 217 2.44 12.99 12.19
N TYR A 218 3.53 12.26 12.43
CA TYR A 218 3.58 10.80 12.42
C TYR A 218 3.26 10.27 13.81
N ASP A 219 2.37 9.30 13.89
CA ASP A 219 2.05 8.59 15.12
C ASP A 219 2.74 7.22 15.12
N ILE A 220 3.69 7.03 16.04
CA ILE A 220 4.40 5.77 16.22
C ILE A 220 3.60 4.93 17.20
N ASP A 221 2.66 4.13 16.70
CA ASP A 221 1.73 3.28 17.47
C ASP A 221 2.47 2.13 18.25
N THR A 222 3.67 2.41 18.74
CA THR A 222 4.47 1.43 19.47
C THR A 222 5.27 2.14 20.57
N ASN A 223 5.32 1.54 21.76
CA ASN A 223 6.18 2.00 22.84
C ASN A 223 7.64 1.56 22.59
N VAL A 224 8.26 2.16 21.59
CA VAL A 224 9.65 1.92 21.22
C VAL A 224 10.51 3.16 21.48
N ASP A 225 11.75 2.92 21.85
CA ASP A 225 12.76 3.96 21.98
C ASP A 225 13.35 4.22 20.58
N VAL A 226 12.92 5.29 19.92
CA VAL A 226 13.37 5.66 18.57
C VAL A 226 14.81 6.13 18.65
N LYS A 227 15.73 5.41 18.02
CA LYS A 227 17.16 5.74 17.96
C LYS A 227 17.56 6.53 16.72
N GLU A 228 16.91 6.25 15.63
CA GLU A 228 17.17 6.87 14.33
C GLU A 228 15.86 7.16 13.59
N ILE A 229 15.80 8.30 12.94
CA ILE A 229 14.72 8.70 12.04
C ILE A 229 15.33 8.88 10.67
N THR A 230 14.83 8.14 9.68
CA THR A 230 15.22 8.32 8.28
C THR A 230 14.06 8.99 7.54
N ILE A 231 14.35 10.10 6.88
CA ILE A 231 13.40 10.84 6.06
C ILE A 231 13.85 10.73 4.61
N ASN A 232 13.02 10.18 3.75
CA ASN A 232 13.29 10.05 2.32
C ASN A 232 12.44 11.04 1.55
N SER A 233 13.03 11.68 0.52
CA SER A 233 12.22 12.35 -0.49
C SER A 233 11.67 11.28 -1.42
N GLY A 234 10.33 11.21 -1.54
CA GLY A 234 9.69 10.26 -2.44
C GLY A 234 10.07 10.51 -3.89
N THR A 235 10.07 9.44 -4.68
CA THR A 235 10.04 9.50 -6.13
C THR A 235 8.61 9.18 -6.57
N ASP A 236 8.15 9.81 -7.65
CA ASP A 236 6.86 9.41 -8.22
C ASP A 236 6.95 8.02 -8.85
N ARG A 237 5.79 7.49 -9.25
CA ARG A 237 5.67 6.21 -9.96
C ARG A 237 6.47 6.12 -11.27
N TRP A 238 6.98 7.24 -11.77
CA TRP A 238 7.81 7.33 -12.98
C TRP A 238 9.30 7.41 -12.66
N GLY A 239 9.68 7.40 -11.38
CA GLY A 239 11.05 7.51 -10.91
C GLY A 239 11.62 8.94 -10.93
N TYR A 240 10.76 9.94 -11.14
CA TYR A 240 11.18 11.33 -10.99
C TYR A 240 11.20 11.69 -9.51
N GLN A 241 12.32 12.21 -9.07
CA GLN A 241 12.44 12.78 -7.73
C GLN A 241 11.71 14.12 -7.72
N TYR A 242 10.52 14.15 -7.13
CA TYR A 242 9.88 15.41 -6.80
C TYR A 242 10.38 15.83 -5.41
N GLY A 243 11.47 16.61 -5.43
CA GLY A 243 11.75 17.45 -4.29
C GLY A 243 10.70 18.54 -4.27
N VAL A 244 10.03 18.75 -3.15
CA VAL A 244 9.34 20.03 -2.95
C VAL A 244 10.46 21.08 -2.98
N ASP A 245 10.41 22.03 -3.92
CA ASP A 245 11.22 23.23 -3.84
C ASP A 245 10.82 23.96 -2.56
N GLY A 246 11.55 23.68 -1.46
CA GLY A 246 11.17 24.13 -0.16
C GLY A 246 12.20 23.79 0.90
N GLU A 247 11.87 24.18 2.08
CA GLU A 247 12.70 23.92 3.26
C GLU A 247 12.04 22.86 4.15
N TYR A 248 12.86 21.98 4.71
CA TYR A 248 12.43 20.88 5.55
C TYR A 248 12.93 21.06 6.97
N TYR A 249 12.07 20.80 7.94
CA TYR A 249 12.36 20.94 9.35
C TYR A 249 11.79 19.77 10.14
N ILE A 250 12.50 19.37 11.20
CA ILE A 250 12.01 18.45 12.22
C ILE A 250 11.81 19.19 13.53
N TYR A 251 10.75 18.86 14.27
CA TYR A 251 10.48 19.50 15.55
C TYR A 251 11.34 18.88 16.66
N ASN A 252 12.10 19.73 17.36
CA ASN A 252 12.85 19.34 18.55
C ASN A 252 12.02 19.69 19.80
N TYR A 253 11.52 18.68 20.48
CA TYR A 253 10.67 18.81 21.67
C TYR A 253 11.43 19.34 22.90
N ASN A 254 12.76 19.20 22.95
CA ASN A 254 13.57 19.74 24.04
C ASN A 254 13.75 21.25 23.96
N THR A 255 13.98 21.76 22.74
CA THR A 255 14.14 23.21 22.49
C THR A 255 12.82 23.91 22.17
N ASN A 256 11.78 23.17 21.82
CA ASN A 256 10.51 23.65 21.28
C ASN A 256 10.67 24.44 19.98
N GLU A 257 11.62 24.06 19.13
CA GLU A 257 11.93 24.72 17.87
C GLU A 257 11.97 23.72 16.71
N TYR A 258 11.75 24.23 15.49
CA TYR A 258 11.94 23.47 14.26
C TYR A 258 13.38 23.60 13.79
N GLU A 259 14.08 22.48 13.65
CA GLU A 259 15.45 22.38 13.16
C GLU A 259 15.47 22.03 11.68
N LYS A 260 16.20 22.85 10.89
CA LYS A 260 16.28 22.68 9.44
C LYS A 260 17.18 21.50 9.07
N PHE A 261 16.74 20.72 8.08
CA PHE A 261 17.55 19.69 7.44
C PHE A 261 17.46 19.74 5.91
N SER A 262 18.30 18.99 5.21
CA SER A 262 18.33 18.96 3.74
C SER A 262 18.07 17.58 3.20
N LEU A 263 17.20 17.46 2.21
CA LEU A 263 16.92 16.26 1.43
C LEU A 263 17.62 16.25 0.05
N SER A 264 18.66 17.09 -0.12
CA SER A 264 19.38 17.21 -1.41
C SER A 264 20.02 15.89 -1.92
N SER A 265 20.21 14.93 -1.04
CA SER A 265 20.71 13.58 -1.38
C SER A 265 19.59 12.54 -1.51
N GLY A 266 18.31 12.95 -1.45
CA GLY A 266 17.17 12.06 -1.48
C GLY A 266 16.84 11.40 -0.14
N SER A 267 17.76 11.39 0.83
CA SER A 267 17.55 10.82 2.16
C SER A 267 18.31 11.63 3.21
N TYR A 268 17.71 11.74 4.39
CA TYR A 268 18.32 12.38 5.56
C TYR A 268 18.12 11.51 6.79
N LYS A 269 19.21 11.22 7.51
CA LYS A 269 19.18 10.42 8.74
C LYS A 269 19.47 11.31 9.95
N ILE A 270 18.66 11.13 10.99
CA ILE A 270 18.77 11.87 12.25
C ILE A 270 18.93 10.84 13.37
N SER A 271 20.03 10.94 14.12
CA SER A 271 20.13 10.23 15.39
C SER A 271 19.23 10.89 16.43
N ASN A 272 18.38 10.11 17.06
CA ASN A 272 17.44 10.61 18.06
C ASN A 272 17.91 10.22 19.46
N ASP A 273 18.16 11.21 20.27
CA ASP A 273 18.45 11.08 21.72
C ASP A 273 17.19 11.27 22.60
N GLY A 274 16.02 11.24 21.98
CA GLY A 274 14.74 11.57 22.58
C GLY A 274 14.24 12.98 22.29
N SER A 275 15.06 13.82 21.63
CA SER A 275 14.71 15.21 21.34
C SER A 275 13.62 15.36 20.27
N TYR A 276 13.53 14.42 19.32
CA TYR A 276 12.62 14.49 18.17
C TYR A 276 11.36 13.65 18.33
N THR A 277 11.17 13.04 19.50
CA THR A 277 9.98 12.24 19.80
C THR A 277 9.37 12.63 21.13
N LEU A 278 8.04 12.84 21.15
CA LEU A 278 7.27 13.06 22.37
C LEU A 278 5.92 12.36 22.25
N ASN A 279 5.56 11.55 23.25
CA ASN A 279 4.30 10.80 23.26
C ASN A 279 4.11 9.96 21.97
N ASN A 280 5.17 9.32 21.49
CA ASN A 280 5.20 8.56 20.24
C ASN A 280 4.90 9.37 18.98
N LYS A 281 5.13 10.66 18.99
CA LYS A 281 4.89 11.55 17.83
C LYS A 281 6.18 12.14 17.32
N ILE A 282 6.26 12.28 15.99
CA ILE A 282 7.30 13.00 15.26
C ILE A 282 6.61 14.04 14.38
N GLN A 283 7.10 15.27 14.38
CA GLN A 283 6.58 16.31 13.51
C GLN A 283 7.62 16.76 12.49
N ILE A 284 7.22 16.78 11.23
CA ILE A 284 7.99 17.29 10.10
C ILE A 284 7.25 18.49 9.53
N LYS A 285 7.95 19.61 9.42
CA LYS A 285 7.43 20.81 8.76
C LYS A 285 8.08 20.95 7.39
N ILE A 286 7.26 21.20 6.39
CA ILE A 286 7.66 21.49 5.02
C ILE A 286 7.21 22.92 4.72
N VAL A 287 8.15 23.77 4.27
CA VAL A 287 7.87 25.13 3.82
C VAL A 287 8.05 25.17 2.33
N ALA A 288 6.92 25.08 1.58
CA ALA A 288 6.93 25.17 0.14
C ALA A 288 7.20 26.61 -0.30
N SER A 289 8.19 26.83 -1.18
CA SER A 289 8.53 28.13 -1.71
C SER A 289 7.61 28.56 -2.85
N ASN A 290 7.38 29.87 -2.97
CA ASN A 290 6.62 30.46 -4.08
C ASN A 290 7.57 30.93 -5.20
N ASP A 291 8.54 30.10 -5.57
CA ASP A 291 9.50 30.48 -6.61
C ASP A 291 8.90 30.28 -8.01
N GLY A 292 7.82 30.96 -8.30
CA GLY A 292 7.13 31.29 -9.55
C GLY A 292 7.66 30.75 -10.89
N ASN A 293 8.19 29.55 -10.93
CA ASN A 293 8.49 28.83 -12.16
C ASN A 293 7.47 27.71 -12.35
N ASN A 294 6.48 28.03 -13.18
CA ASN A 294 5.55 27.10 -13.79
C ASN A 294 6.25 26.05 -14.64
#